data_3863ef3cb2842dd10634bcdd8a3096f2
#
_entry.id   3863ef3cb2842dd10634bcdd8a3096f2
#
_cell.length_a   1.000
_cell.length_b   1.000
_cell.length_c   1.000
_cell.angle_alpha   90.00
_cell.angle_beta   90.00
_cell.angle_gamma   90.00
#
_symmetry.space_group_name_H-M   'P 1'
#
loop_
_entity.id
_entity.type
_entity.pdbx_description
1 polymer ?
#
loop_
_entity_poly.entity_id
_entity_poly.type
_entity_poly.pdbx_seq_one_letter_code
_entity_poly.pdbx_strand_id
1 'polypeptide(L)'
;PLLSKALASLNAAVRPPEWSIDILVAANACADTTAVLLDDYRRSAAARGWLPLNWFAEATPGKSHALNSAMPRVGSDIVAFVDDDHRVDAGYLGAVCQAAEAHPQADLFCGRILPDWDGSEPAWVHDTGRYRIYPLPVPRFDQGDVGRELSPEQAVPGGGNLFLRTPWLVRVGPFDTAMGPTGHDLGGSEDLDWVLRALRLGARLRYVPEAVQHHFVDTGRLTLRYMMKKAYKRTASTVRIDAAASRPGVPRYLYRKIAEYGLLALTSLGRARRRFYLVRTAAALGEFAGHLRPAGRASNSHPA
;
A
#
# COMPACT_ATOMS: atom_id res chain seq x y z
N PRO A 1 -5.12 17.58 -5.55
CA PRO A 1 -3.80 17.97 -5.07
C PRO A 1 -2.78 16.83 -5.11
N LEU A 2 -3.14 15.57 -4.73
CA LEU A 2 -2.18 14.44 -4.74
C LEU A 2 -1.85 14.01 -6.16
N LEU A 3 -2.86 13.76 -6.99
CA LEU A 3 -2.67 13.43 -8.41
C LEU A 3 -1.79 14.46 -9.14
N SER A 4 -1.96 15.77 -8.86
CA SER A 4 -1.11 16.81 -9.48
C SER A 4 0.37 16.64 -9.09
N LYS A 5 0.66 16.23 -7.84
CA LYS A 5 2.04 15.96 -7.39
C LYS A 5 2.60 14.70 -8.06
N ALA A 6 1.79 13.65 -8.19
CA ALA A 6 2.16 12.42 -8.89
C ALA A 6 2.53 12.72 -10.35
N LEU A 7 1.66 13.40 -11.09
CA LEU A 7 1.90 13.80 -12.48
C LEU A 7 3.13 14.73 -12.62
N ALA A 8 3.32 15.69 -11.71
CA ALA A 8 4.48 16.54 -11.71
C ALA A 8 5.78 15.77 -11.51
N SER A 9 5.82 14.79 -10.60
CA SER A 9 7.00 13.96 -10.36
C SER A 9 7.33 13.07 -11.57
N LEU A 10 6.33 12.48 -12.23
CA LEU A 10 6.53 11.71 -13.46
C LEU A 10 7.11 12.56 -14.57
N ASN A 11 6.66 13.82 -14.71
CA ASN A 11 7.21 14.73 -15.72
C ASN A 11 8.63 15.22 -15.40
N ALA A 12 8.98 15.31 -14.12
CA ALA A 12 10.32 15.69 -13.69
C ALA A 12 11.32 14.52 -13.72
N ALA A 13 10.84 13.28 -13.83
CA ALA A 13 11.70 12.11 -13.91
C ALA A 13 12.48 12.07 -15.23
N VAL A 14 13.72 11.61 -15.16
CA VAL A 14 14.61 11.42 -16.32
C VAL A 14 14.02 10.34 -17.22
N ARG A 15 13.84 10.70 -18.50
CA ARG A 15 13.25 9.79 -19.51
C ARG A 15 14.37 9.17 -20.33
N PRO A 16 14.45 7.83 -20.38
CA PRO A 16 15.34 7.17 -21.33
C PRO A 16 14.90 7.48 -22.77
N PRO A 17 15.79 7.97 -23.64
CA PRO A 17 15.42 8.44 -24.97
C PRO A 17 14.95 7.32 -25.91
N GLU A 18 15.35 6.07 -25.65
CA GLU A 18 14.99 4.89 -26.45
C GLU A 18 13.57 4.36 -26.13
N TRP A 19 12.94 4.87 -25.08
CA TRP A 19 11.63 4.39 -24.62
C TRP A 19 10.52 5.41 -24.89
N SER A 20 9.43 4.93 -25.47
CA SER A 20 8.18 5.69 -25.53
C SER A 20 7.41 5.46 -24.24
N ILE A 21 7.10 6.55 -23.53
CA ILE A 21 6.43 6.50 -22.23
C ILE A 21 5.20 7.39 -22.29
N ASP A 22 4.06 6.84 -21.92
CA ASP A 22 2.79 7.57 -21.79
C ASP A 22 2.11 7.24 -20.45
N ILE A 23 1.12 8.04 -20.08
CA ILE A 23 0.35 7.90 -18.85
C ILE A 23 -1.08 7.52 -19.19
N LEU A 24 -1.59 6.47 -18.55
CA LEU A 24 -3.00 6.12 -18.56
C LEU A 24 -3.60 6.32 -17.18
N VAL A 25 -4.59 7.19 -17.04
CA VAL A 25 -5.25 7.45 -15.75
C VAL A 25 -6.67 6.86 -15.78
N ALA A 26 -6.97 5.99 -14.82
CA ALA A 26 -8.32 5.57 -14.50
C ALA A 26 -8.88 6.45 -13.39
N ALA A 27 -9.77 7.40 -13.72
CA ALA A 27 -10.43 8.27 -12.76
C ALA A 27 -11.61 7.53 -12.12
N ASN A 28 -11.39 6.91 -10.96
CA ASN A 28 -12.35 6.02 -10.31
C ASN A 28 -13.30 6.76 -9.39
N ALA A 29 -14.58 6.80 -9.78
CA ALA A 29 -15.69 7.40 -9.03
C ALA A 29 -15.38 8.83 -8.52
N CYS A 30 -14.61 9.61 -9.29
CA CYS A 30 -14.24 10.97 -8.93
C CYS A 30 -15.44 11.91 -9.08
N ALA A 31 -15.82 12.59 -7.99
CA ALA A 31 -16.88 13.58 -7.95
C ALA A 31 -16.35 15.03 -7.83
N ASP A 32 -15.03 15.19 -7.92
CA ASP A 32 -14.32 16.45 -7.79
C ASP A 32 -13.82 17.00 -9.14
N THR A 33 -12.87 17.91 -9.12
CA THR A 33 -12.29 18.53 -10.32
C THR A 33 -11.24 17.68 -11.04
N THR A 34 -11.13 16.39 -10.74
CA THR A 34 -10.11 15.49 -11.32
C THR A 34 -10.22 15.44 -12.85
N ALA A 35 -11.41 15.33 -13.41
CA ALA A 35 -11.62 15.32 -14.87
C ALA A 35 -11.11 16.61 -15.53
N VAL A 36 -11.40 17.76 -14.93
CA VAL A 36 -10.94 19.06 -15.43
C VAL A 36 -9.42 19.13 -15.43
N LEU A 37 -8.78 18.69 -14.33
CA LEU A 37 -7.33 18.64 -14.21
C LEU A 37 -6.69 17.75 -15.29
N LEU A 38 -7.26 16.58 -15.55
CA LEU A 38 -6.75 15.64 -16.54
C LEU A 38 -6.92 16.17 -17.98
N ASP A 39 -8.03 16.84 -18.29
CA ASP A 39 -8.23 17.48 -19.58
C ASP A 39 -7.30 18.67 -19.79
N ASP A 40 -7.08 19.48 -18.77
CA ASP A 40 -6.11 20.59 -18.80
C ASP A 40 -4.68 20.09 -19.01
N TYR A 41 -4.32 19.02 -18.31
CA TYR A 41 -3.03 18.36 -18.51
C TYR A 41 -2.88 17.90 -19.95
N ARG A 42 -3.84 17.12 -20.48
CA ARG A 42 -3.79 16.56 -21.84
C ARG A 42 -3.64 17.65 -22.91
N ARG A 43 -4.37 18.77 -22.77
CA ARG A 43 -4.26 19.92 -23.70
C ARG A 43 -2.89 20.59 -23.65
N SER A 44 -2.26 20.61 -22.49
CA SER A 44 -1.00 21.35 -22.26
C SER A 44 0.25 20.49 -22.45
N ALA A 45 0.12 19.17 -22.45
CA ALA A 45 1.24 18.23 -22.38
C ALA A 45 2.28 18.46 -23.48
N ALA A 46 1.88 18.52 -24.74
CA ALA A 46 2.78 18.70 -25.87
C ALA A 46 3.55 20.03 -25.79
N ALA A 47 2.84 21.14 -25.50
CA ALA A 47 3.45 22.46 -25.41
C ALA A 47 4.43 22.60 -24.24
N ARG A 48 4.25 21.81 -23.18
CA ARG A 48 5.10 21.80 -21.99
C ARG A 48 6.18 20.72 -22.02
N GLY A 49 6.23 19.91 -23.07
CA GLY A 49 7.13 18.76 -23.12
C GLY A 49 6.83 17.70 -22.06
N TRP A 50 5.59 17.63 -21.59
CA TRP A 50 5.14 16.63 -20.61
C TRP A 50 4.91 15.27 -21.28
N LEU A 51 4.82 14.22 -20.46
CA LEU A 51 4.46 12.89 -20.94
C LEU A 51 3.04 12.93 -21.54
N PRO A 52 2.81 12.26 -22.67
CA PRO A 52 1.45 12.07 -23.20
C PRO A 52 0.56 11.42 -22.13
N LEU A 53 -0.69 11.87 -22.05
CA LEU A 53 -1.65 11.34 -21.09
C LEU A 53 -2.99 11.05 -21.76
N ASN A 54 -3.48 9.85 -21.52
CA ASN A 54 -4.85 9.45 -21.76
C ASN A 54 -5.55 9.17 -20.43
N TRP A 55 -6.85 9.37 -20.38
CA TRP A 55 -7.63 9.03 -19.20
C TRP A 55 -9.05 8.60 -19.56
N PHE A 56 -9.68 7.88 -18.63
CA PHE A 56 -11.08 7.50 -18.71
C PHE A 56 -11.71 7.53 -17.32
N ALA A 57 -13.06 7.66 -17.27
CA ALA A 57 -13.80 7.56 -16.02
C ALA A 57 -14.26 6.12 -15.80
N GLU A 58 -14.05 5.59 -14.59
CA GLU A 58 -14.64 4.36 -14.09
C GLU A 58 -15.65 4.72 -12.99
N ALA A 59 -16.92 4.47 -13.25
CA ALA A 59 -18.01 4.88 -12.38
C ALA A 59 -18.13 3.99 -11.13
N THR A 60 -17.76 2.72 -11.22
CA THR A 60 -17.87 1.76 -10.12
C THR A 60 -16.75 1.99 -9.11
N PRO A 61 -17.06 2.40 -7.86
CA PRO A 61 -16.02 2.64 -6.85
C PRO A 61 -15.21 1.39 -6.55
N GLY A 62 -13.88 1.54 -6.45
CA GLY A 62 -12.95 0.49 -6.05
C GLY A 62 -11.75 0.37 -6.98
N LYS A 63 -10.55 0.24 -6.39
CA LYS A 63 -9.27 0.15 -7.13
C LYS A 63 -9.27 -1.01 -8.14
N SER A 64 -9.80 -2.18 -7.76
CA SER A 64 -9.90 -3.33 -8.66
C SER A 64 -10.74 -3.05 -9.90
N HIS A 65 -11.85 -2.30 -9.77
CA HIS A 65 -12.68 -1.89 -10.92
C HIS A 65 -11.90 -0.98 -11.87
N ALA A 66 -11.19 0.01 -11.32
CA ALA A 66 -10.34 0.91 -12.10
C ALA A 66 -9.24 0.17 -12.86
N LEU A 67 -8.52 -0.72 -12.18
CA LEU A 67 -7.46 -1.53 -12.77
C LEU A 67 -8.01 -2.46 -13.88
N ASN A 68 -9.11 -3.17 -13.62
CA ASN A 68 -9.72 -4.06 -14.60
C ASN A 68 -10.21 -3.32 -15.85
N SER A 69 -10.74 -2.11 -15.68
CA SER A 69 -11.13 -1.27 -16.80
C SER A 69 -9.94 -0.67 -17.56
N ALA A 70 -8.78 -0.51 -16.89
CA ALA A 70 -7.55 -0.04 -17.52
C ALA A 70 -6.84 -1.13 -18.33
N MET A 71 -6.84 -2.40 -17.86
CA MET A 71 -6.09 -3.49 -18.48
C MET A 71 -6.26 -3.61 -20.01
N PRO A 72 -7.48 -3.60 -20.59
CA PRO A 72 -7.67 -3.72 -22.03
C PRO A 72 -7.21 -2.49 -22.82
N ARG A 73 -6.86 -1.39 -22.14
CA ARG A 73 -6.39 -0.14 -22.75
C ARG A 73 -4.86 -0.01 -22.74
N VAL A 74 -4.17 -0.94 -22.08
CA VAL A 74 -2.69 -0.98 -22.04
C VAL A 74 -2.20 -1.57 -23.34
N GLY A 75 -1.43 -0.78 -24.11
CA GLY A 75 -0.85 -1.19 -25.39
C GLY A 75 0.68 -1.27 -25.39
N SER A 76 1.34 -0.98 -24.26
CA SER A 76 2.78 -1.02 -24.10
C SER A 76 3.32 -2.41 -23.74
N ASP A 77 4.62 -2.65 -23.91
CA ASP A 77 5.28 -3.90 -23.52
C ASP A 77 5.42 -4.04 -22.00
N ILE A 78 5.58 -2.90 -21.33
CA ILE A 78 5.72 -2.79 -19.86
C ILE A 78 4.64 -1.84 -19.34
N VAL A 79 3.98 -2.22 -18.27
CA VAL A 79 3.10 -1.34 -17.50
C VAL A 79 3.65 -1.17 -16.08
N ALA A 80 3.72 0.08 -15.61
CA ALA A 80 4.11 0.43 -14.26
C ALA A 80 2.95 1.12 -13.54
N PHE A 81 2.62 0.64 -12.34
CA PHE A 81 1.57 1.22 -11.52
C PHE A 81 2.12 2.33 -10.63
N VAL A 82 1.42 3.44 -10.60
CA VAL A 82 1.69 4.58 -9.72
C VAL A 82 0.35 5.04 -9.15
N ASP A 83 0.20 4.94 -7.83
CA ASP A 83 -1.02 5.42 -7.17
C ASP A 83 -1.03 6.96 -7.17
N ASP A 84 -2.23 7.56 -7.14
CA ASP A 84 -2.40 9.02 -7.24
C ASP A 84 -1.86 9.80 -6.02
N ASP A 85 -1.56 9.09 -4.95
CA ASP A 85 -0.92 9.59 -3.74
C ASP A 85 0.58 9.24 -3.64
N HIS A 86 1.18 8.77 -4.75
CA HIS A 86 2.61 8.51 -4.87
C HIS A 86 3.33 9.60 -5.67
N ARG A 87 4.56 9.87 -5.28
CA ARG A 87 5.53 10.67 -6.02
C ARG A 87 6.71 9.78 -6.41
N VAL A 88 7.15 9.84 -7.66
CA VAL A 88 8.31 9.06 -8.13
C VAL A 88 9.61 9.84 -7.97
N ASP A 89 10.72 9.13 -7.77
CA ASP A 89 12.06 9.71 -7.80
C ASP A 89 12.50 10.08 -9.22
N ALA A 90 13.47 10.99 -9.33
CA ALA A 90 14.00 11.44 -10.61
C ALA A 90 14.53 10.29 -11.50
N GLY A 91 15.08 9.24 -10.90
CA GLY A 91 15.59 8.05 -11.60
C GLY A 91 14.56 6.96 -11.89
N TYR A 92 13.29 7.13 -11.48
CA TYR A 92 12.29 6.06 -11.50
C TYR A 92 12.05 5.48 -12.89
N LEU A 93 11.78 6.31 -13.88
CA LEU A 93 11.50 5.84 -15.25
C LEU A 93 12.70 5.12 -15.84
N GLY A 94 13.92 5.64 -15.60
CA GLY A 94 15.16 4.96 -16.01
C GLY A 94 15.32 3.60 -15.35
N ALA A 95 15.05 3.50 -14.06
CA ALA A 95 15.14 2.23 -13.32
C ALA A 95 14.15 1.18 -13.82
N VAL A 96 12.91 1.57 -14.15
CA VAL A 96 11.89 0.68 -14.73
C VAL A 96 12.36 0.13 -16.09
N CYS A 97 12.80 1.01 -16.99
CA CYS A 97 13.26 0.64 -18.32
C CYS A 97 14.50 -0.26 -18.26
N GLN A 98 15.52 0.15 -17.51
CA GLN A 98 16.76 -0.61 -17.34
C GLN A 98 16.53 -2.00 -16.72
N ALA A 99 15.64 -2.10 -15.73
CA ALA A 99 15.31 -3.39 -15.14
C ALA A 99 14.65 -4.33 -16.14
N ALA A 100 13.74 -3.81 -16.97
CA ALA A 100 13.06 -4.60 -17.99
C ALA A 100 14.05 -5.11 -19.07
N GLU A 101 15.04 -4.31 -19.46
CA GLU A 101 16.08 -4.69 -20.40
C GLU A 101 17.10 -5.67 -19.80
N ALA A 102 17.63 -5.36 -18.62
CA ALA A 102 18.68 -6.15 -17.97
C ALA A 102 18.19 -7.52 -17.49
N HIS A 103 16.88 -7.67 -17.29
CA HIS A 103 16.30 -8.91 -16.76
C HIS A 103 15.15 -9.43 -17.62
N PRO A 104 15.44 -9.86 -18.87
CA PRO A 104 14.42 -10.35 -19.81
C PRO A 104 13.66 -11.59 -19.30
N GLN A 105 14.25 -12.34 -18.36
CA GLN A 105 13.63 -13.49 -17.72
C GLN A 105 12.70 -13.15 -16.55
N ALA A 106 12.71 -11.92 -16.06
CA ALA A 106 11.77 -11.47 -15.04
C ALA A 106 10.46 -10.99 -15.70
N ASP A 107 9.35 -11.36 -15.10
CA ASP A 107 8.02 -11.09 -15.60
C ASP A 107 7.36 -9.92 -14.87
N LEU A 108 7.56 -9.90 -13.56
CA LEU A 108 7.08 -8.88 -12.64
C LEU A 108 8.27 -8.25 -11.93
N PHE A 109 8.14 -6.98 -11.63
CA PHE A 109 9.13 -6.21 -10.88
C PHE A 109 8.43 -5.40 -9.80
N CYS A 110 9.15 -5.11 -8.74
CA CYS A 110 8.68 -4.18 -7.71
C CYS A 110 9.81 -3.29 -7.22
N GLY A 111 9.51 -2.04 -6.97
CA GLY A 111 10.45 -1.06 -6.43
C GLY A 111 10.22 -0.78 -4.95
N ARG A 112 10.94 0.21 -4.43
CA ARG A 112 10.75 0.72 -3.08
C ARG A 112 9.51 1.59 -2.99
N ILE A 113 8.79 1.45 -1.88
CA ILE A 113 7.80 2.42 -1.44
C ILE A 113 8.32 3.00 -0.12
N LEU A 114 8.60 4.29 -0.11
CA LEU A 114 9.08 5.04 1.04
C LEU A 114 8.03 6.06 1.46
N PRO A 115 7.95 6.41 2.75
CA PRO A 115 7.08 7.51 3.18
C PRO A 115 7.57 8.85 2.60
N ASP A 116 6.66 9.66 2.05
CA ASP A 116 6.93 11.02 1.58
C ASP A 116 6.85 11.99 2.76
N TRP A 117 7.93 12.09 3.52
CA TRP A 117 8.03 12.99 4.66
C TRP A 117 8.16 14.43 4.17
N ASP A 118 7.28 15.31 4.65
CA ASP A 118 7.26 16.74 4.30
C ASP A 118 7.79 17.65 5.42
N GLY A 119 8.25 17.05 6.52
CA GLY A 119 8.75 17.76 7.71
C GLY A 119 7.67 18.21 8.67
N SER A 120 6.39 18.00 8.38
CA SER A 120 5.27 18.29 9.30
C SER A 120 4.97 17.15 10.26
N GLU A 121 5.56 15.98 10.03
CA GLU A 121 5.36 14.81 10.86
C GLU A 121 5.96 15.00 12.27
N PRO A 122 5.36 14.37 13.29
CA PRO A 122 5.89 14.43 14.65
C PRO A 122 7.29 13.79 14.74
N ALA A 123 8.26 14.45 15.35
CA ALA A 123 9.65 13.99 15.47
C ALA A 123 9.79 12.55 16.00
N TRP A 124 8.84 12.07 16.80
CA TRP A 124 8.88 10.73 17.38
C TRP A 124 8.72 9.60 16.35
N VAL A 125 8.26 9.86 15.14
CA VAL A 125 8.15 8.82 14.09
C VAL A 125 9.52 8.34 13.65
N HIS A 126 10.54 9.15 13.87
CA HIS A 126 11.95 8.85 13.60
C HIS A 126 12.69 8.29 14.82
N ASP A 127 11.97 8.06 15.96
CA ASP A 127 12.60 7.45 17.14
C ASP A 127 13.20 6.09 16.77
N THR A 128 14.45 5.89 17.19
CA THR A 128 15.16 4.61 17.10
C THR A 128 15.25 3.94 18.47
N GLY A 129 15.60 2.65 18.52
CA GLY A 129 15.78 1.94 19.77
C GLY A 129 14.52 1.26 20.31
N ARG A 130 14.60 0.81 21.61
CA ARG A 130 13.64 -0.15 22.17
C ARG A 130 12.22 0.39 22.38
N TYR A 131 12.03 1.71 22.50
CA TYR A 131 10.73 2.34 22.72
C TYR A 131 10.15 2.99 21.48
N ARG A 132 10.70 2.69 20.28
CA ARG A 132 10.09 3.10 19.01
C ARG A 132 8.73 2.44 18.82
N ILE A 133 7.80 3.17 18.23
CA ILE A 133 6.54 2.58 17.77
C ILE A 133 6.77 2.00 16.37
N TYR A 134 6.54 0.69 16.22
CA TYR A 134 6.72 -0.01 14.96
C TYR A 134 5.71 -1.18 14.85
N PRO A 135 5.15 -1.43 13.65
CA PRO A 135 5.21 -0.59 12.45
C PRO A 135 4.37 0.69 12.58
N LEU A 136 4.83 1.76 11.92
CA LEU A 136 4.05 2.98 11.75
C LEU A 136 2.86 2.72 10.81
N PRO A 137 1.79 3.55 10.86
CA PRO A 137 0.64 3.44 9.96
C PRO A 137 0.90 4.13 8.61
N VAL A 138 2.10 3.99 8.09
CA VAL A 138 2.52 4.52 6.79
C VAL A 138 2.94 3.37 5.89
N PRO A 139 2.52 3.35 4.63
CA PRO A 139 2.98 2.37 3.67
C PRO A 139 4.50 2.44 3.50
N ARG A 140 5.13 1.30 3.55
CA ARG A 140 6.56 1.16 3.29
C ARG A 140 6.84 -0.25 2.79
N PHE A 141 7.53 -0.32 1.67
CA PHE A 141 8.14 -1.54 1.18
C PHE A 141 9.59 -1.24 0.79
N ASP A 142 10.53 -1.85 1.49
CA ASP A 142 11.95 -1.62 1.29
C ASP A 142 12.71 -2.89 1.68
N GLN A 143 13.36 -3.51 0.73
CA GLN A 143 14.09 -4.77 0.86
C GLN A 143 15.62 -4.57 0.82
N GLY A 144 16.07 -3.32 1.05
CA GLY A 144 17.48 -2.94 1.02
C GLY A 144 17.99 -2.54 -0.37
N ASP A 145 19.31 -2.41 -0.52
CA ASP A 145 19.94 -1.78 -1.69
C ASP A 145 20.33 -2.77 -2.80
N VAL A 146 20.02 -4.08 -2.60
CA VAL A 146 20.41 -5.12 -3.56
C VAL A 146 19.20 -5.69 -4.28
N GLY A 147 19.22 -5.56 -5.61
CA GLY A 147 18.20 -6.17 -6.47
C GLY A 147 18.28 -7.70 -6.46
N ARG A 148 17.11 -8.36 -6.30
CA ARG A 148 17.04 -9.84 -6.24
C ARG A 148 15.68 -10.36 -6.66
N GLU A 149 15.58 -11.63 -6.97
CA GLU A 149 14.29 -12.31 -7.09
C GLU A 149 13.63 -12.45 -5.73
N LEU A 150 12.31 -12.33 -5.70
CA LEU A 150 11.49 -12.53 -4.52
C LEU A 150 10.64 -13.79 -4.69
N SER A 151 10.60 -14.61 -3.64
CA SER A 151 9.72 -15.77 -3.57
C SER A 151 8.40 -15.43 -2.85
N PRO A 152 7.36 -16.29 -3.01
CA PRO A 152 6.07 -16.09 -2.32
C PRO A 152 6.17 -16.05 -0.79
N GLU A 153 7.21 -16.66 -0.20
CA GLU A 153 7.44 -16.66 1.24
C GLU A 153 8.07 -15.36 1.73
N GLN A 154 8.63 -14.56 0.84
CA GLN A 154 9.17 -13.24 1.14
C GLN A 154 8.04 -12.21 1.16
N ALA A 155 8.29 -11.04 1.76
CA ALA A 155 7.34 -9.95 1.72
C ALA A 155 7.06 -9.54 0.27
N VAL A 156 5.91 -9.95 -0.25
CA VAL A 156 5.47 -9.58 -1.59
C VAL A 156 4.85 -8.18 -1.53
N PRO A 157 5.27 -7.26 -2.40
CA PRO A 157 4.74 -5.90 -2.41
C PRO A 157 3.28 -5.89 -2.85
N GLY A 158 2.51 -4.94 -2.31
CA GLY A 158 1.26 -4.52 -2.94
C GLY A 158 1.52 -3.75 -4.24
N GLY A 159 0.47 -3.46 -5.00
CA GLY A 159 0.53 -2.93 -6.35
C GLY A 159 1.05 -1.50 -6.51
N GLY A 160 1.25 -0.75 -5.42
CA GLY A 160 1.62 0.67 -5.50
C GLY A 160 2.93 0.96 -6.24
N ASN A 161 3.89 0.04 -6.25
CA ASN A 161 5.12 0.14 -7.04
C ASN A 161 5.44 -1.20 -7.71
N LEU A 162 4.46 -1.75 -8.41
CA LEU A 162 4.58 -2.92 -9.25
C LEU A 162 4.75 -2.46 -10.70
N PHE A 163 5.64 -3.10 -11.44
CA PHE A 163 5.67 -3.01 -12.89
C PHE A 163 5.90 -4.39 -13.50
N LEU A 164 5.40 -4.60 -14.71
CA LEU A 164 5.34 -5.95 -15.26
C LEU A 164 5.29 -5.94 -16.79
N ARG A 165 5.60 -7.08 -17.37
CA ARG A 165 5.39 -7.33 -18.80
C ARG A 165 3.90 -7.50 -19.07
N THR A 166 3.36 -6.67 -19.97
CA THR A 166 1.92 -6.57 -20.26
C THR A 166 1.22 -7.91 -20.54
N PRO A 167 1.83 -8.91 -21.20
CA PRO A 167 1.17 -10.21 -21.42
C PRO A 167 0.71 -10.90 -20.14
N TRP A 168 1.32 -10.58 -18.98
CA TRP A 168 0.91 -11.12 -17.70
C TRP A 168 -0.43 -10.58 -17.20
N LEU A 169 -0.85 -9.40 -17.63
CA LEU A 169 -2.20 -8.89 -17.32
C LEU A 169 -3.28 -9.86 -17.85
N VAL A 170 -3.09 -10.34 -19.08
CA VAL A 170 -4.03 -11.29 -19.69
C VAL A 170 -3.89 -12.69 -19.07
N ARG A 171 -2.66 -13.14 -18.82
CA ARG A 171 -2.39 -14.48 -18.31
C ARG A 171 -2.93 -14.72 -16.90
N VAL A 172 -2.81 -13.72 -16.03
CA VAL A 172 -3.31 -13.79 -14.64
C VAL A 172 -4.80 -13.49 -14.58
N GLY A 173 -5.28 -12.64 -15.47
CA GLY A 173 -6.66 -12.17 -15.49
C GLY A 173 -6.94 -11.03 -14.52
N PRO A 174 -8.22 -10.70 -14.29
CA PRO A 174 -8.62 -9.51 -13.57
C PRO A 174 -8.24 -9.53 -12.08
N PHE A 175 -8.14 -8.34 -11.50
CA PHE A 175 -8.09 -8.14 -10.05
C PHE A 175 -9.43 -8.50 -9.42
N ASP A 176 -9.42 -9.13 -8.24
CA ASP A 176 -10.64 -9.49 -7.54
C ASP A 176 -11.35 -8.24 -7.01
N THR A 177 -12.58 -8.01 -7.46
CA THR A 177 -13.39 -6.86 -7.06
C THR A 177 -14.04 -7.02 -5.67
N ALA A 178 -14.05 -8.22 -5.11
CA ALA A 178 -14.49 -8.47 -3.74
C ALA A 178 -13.39 -8.12 -2.71
N MET A 179 -12.16 -7.97 -3.17
CA MET A 179 -11.01 -7.49 -2.40
C MET A 179 -10.72 -6.03 -2.74
N GLY A 180 -9.98 -5.36 -1.89
CA GLY A 180 -9.54 -4.00 -2.15
C GLY A 180 -10.32 -2.93 -1.39
N PRO A 181 -9.76 -1.72 -1.32
CA PRO A 181 -10.36 -0.61 -0.61
C PRO A 181 -11.60 -0.13 -1.37
N THR A 182 -12.73 -0.04 -0.67
CA THR A 182 -13.95 0.63 -1.13
C THR A 182 -14.24 1.82 -0.21
N GLY A 183 -14.14 3.03 -0.74
CA GLY A 183 -14.35 4.27 0.02
C GLY A 183 -13.33 4.44 1.16
N HIS A 184 -13.82 4.53 2.41
CA HIS A 184 -12.98 4.69 3.60
C HIS A 184 -12.58 3.37 4.28
N ASP A 185 -12.94 2.24 3.69
CA ASP A 185 -12.55 0.94 4.24
C ASP A 185 -11.08 0.64 3.87
N LEU A 186 -10.32 0.20 4.87
CA LEU A 186 -8.89 -0.13 4.71
C LEU A 186 -8.71 -1.57 4.17
N GLY A 187 -9.66 -2.05 3.39
CA GLY A 187 -9.50 -3.26 2.59
C GLY A 187 -8.31 -3.04 1.65
N GLY A 188 -7.47 -3.99 1.51
CA GLY A 188 -6.32 -3.98 0.61
C GLY A 188 -5.74 -5.36 0.67
N SER A 189 -5.63 -5.98 -0.46
CA SER A 189 -4.94 -7.24 -0.69
C SER A 189 -5.22 -7.69 -2.13
N GLU A 190 -5.93 -6.89 -2.92
CA GLU A 190 -6.21 -7.15 -4.33
C GLU A 190 -4.93 -7.26 -5.13
N ASP A 191 -4.00 -6.36 -4.84
CA ASP A 191 -2.67 -6.34 -5.47
C ASP A 191 -1.86 -7.55 -5.07
N LEU A 192 -1.88 -7.90 -3.77
CA LEU A 192 -1.18 -9.06 -3.24
C LEU A 192 -1.76 -10.35 -3.81
N ASP A 193 -3.08 -10.49 -3.86
CA ASP A 193 -3.75 -11.65 -4.46
C ASP A 193 -3.32 -11.81 -5.93
N TRP A 194 -3.36 -10.70 -6.70
CA TRP A 194 -2.99 -10.72 -8.10
C TRP A 194 -1.53 -11.16 -8.31
N VAL A 195 -0.60 -10.62 -7.53
CA VAL A 195 0.82 -11.01 -7.59
C VAL A 195 1.01 -12.48 -7.19
N LEU A 196 0.34 -12.95 -6.15
CA LEU A 196 0.42 -14.36 -5.74
C LEU A 196 -0.15 -15.31 -6.80
N ARG A 197 -1.22 -14.91 -7.51
CA ARG A 197 -1.73 -15.68 -8.66
C ARG A 197 -0.71 -15.73 -9.80
N ALA A 198 -0.05 -14.63 -10.11
CA ALA A 198 1.01 -14.58 -11.10
C ALA A 198 2.16 -15.54 -10.74
N LEU A 199 2.64 -15.50 -9.50
CA LEU A 199 3.71 -16.38 -9.01
C LEU A 199 3.31 -17.86 -9.07
N ARG A 200 2.06 -18.21 -8.74
CA ARG A 200 1.56 -19.59 -8.89
C ARG A 200 1.50 -20.05 -10.34
N LEU A 201 1.33 -19.13 -11.29
CA LEU A 201 1.40 -19.40 -12.73
C LEU A 201 2.83 -19.44 -13.27
N GLY A 202 3.83 -19.31 -12.39
CA GLY A 202 5.25 -19.42 -12.73
C GLY A 202 5.92 -18.09 -13.09
N ALA A 203 5.27 -16.94 -12.81
CA ALA A 203 5.92 -15.64 -12.99
C ALA A 203 7.12 -15.48 -12.05
N ARG A 204 8.16 -14.80 -12.54
CA ARG A 204 9.34 -14.45 -11.75
C ARG A 204 9.27 -12.98 -11.34
N LEU A 205 9.24 -12.74 -10.04
CA LEU A 205 9.19 -11.39 -9.46
C LEU A 205 10.59 -10.95 -9.04
N ARG A 206 11.00 -9.75 -9.50
CA ARG A 206 12.28 -9.16 -9.17
C ARG A 206 12.11 -7.84 -8.41
N TYR A 207 12.86 -7.69 -7.33
CA TYR A 207 12.99 -6.43 -6.61
C TYR A 207 14.05 -5.53 -7.26
N VAL A 208 13.69 -4.26 -7.47
CA VAL A 208 14.51 -3.22 -8.12
C VAL A 208 14.58 -2.02 -7.18
N PRO A 209 15.64 -1.92 -6.36
CA PRO A 209 15.78 -0.88 -5.34
C PRO A 209 15.87 0.54 -5.89
N GLU A 210 16.27 0.70 -7.14
CA GLU A 210 16.39 2.00 -7.84
C GLU A 210 15.03 2.56 -8.28
N ALA A 211 14.01 1.70 -8.44
CA ALA A 211 12.65 2.12 -8.76
C ALA A 211 11.94 2.60 -7.48
N VAL A 212 12.10 3.88 -7.14
CA VAL A 212 11.62 4.45 -5.86
C VAL A 212 10.37 5.28 -6.07
N GLN A 213 9.35 4.96 -5.28
CA GLN A 213 8.14 5.79 -5.12
C GLN A 213 8.01 6.23 -3.66
N HIS A 214 7.54 7.46 -3.45
CA HIS A 214 7.26 8.04 -2.14
C HIS A 214 5.74 8.15 -1.96
N HIS A 215 5.20 7.44 -0.97
CA HIS A 215 3.78 7.46 -0.66
C HIS A 215 3.46 8.61 0.28
N PHE A 216 2.42 9.36 -0.03
CA PHE A 216 1.91 10.43 0.82
C PHE A 216 1.67 9.97 2.25
N VAL A 217 2.09 10.78 3.20
CA VAL A 217 1.92 10.52 4.63
C VAL A 217 0.80 11.40 5.19
N ASP A 218 -0.32 10.78 5.56
CA ASP A 218 -1.36 11.44 6.32
C ASP A 218 -0.90 11.60 7.79
N THR A 219 -0.38 12.78 8.13
CA THR A 219 0.12 13.08 9.47
C THR A 219 -0.98 13.02 10.55
N GLY A 220 -2.26 13.12 10.19
CA GLY A 220 -3.39 12.88 11.10
C GLY A 220 -3.41 11.45 11.65
N ARG A 221 -2.85 10.50 10.92
CA ARG A 221 -2.67 9.10 11.37
C ARG A 221 -1.47 8.90 12.29
N LEU A 222 -0.60 9.90 12.44
CA LEU A 222 0.58 9.85 13.30
C LEU A 222 0.33 10.43 14.71
N THR A 223 -0.92 10.58 15.11
CA THR A 223 -1.27 10.98 16.47
C THR A 223 -1.26 9.78 17.43
N LEU A 224 -0.88 10.01 18.69
CA LEU A 224 -0.89 8.94 19.70
C LEU A 224 -2.29 8.30 19.83
N ARG A 225 -3.35 9.12 19.75
CA ARG A 225 -4.74 8.64 19.79
C ARG A 225 -5.04 7.67 18.64
N TYR A 226 -4.61 8.01 17.43
CA TYR A 226 -4.78 7.15 16.27
C TYR A 226 -3.99 5.84 16.43
N MET A 227 -2.74 5.93 16.88
CA MET A 227 -1.88 4.76 17.11
C MET A 227 -2.49 3.80 18.13
N MET A 228 -3.01 4.32 19.25
CA MET A 228 -3.71 3.52 20.26
C MET A 228 -4.96 2.84 19.67
N LYS A 229 -5.81 3.62 18.96
CA LYS A 229 -7.03 3.10 18.33
C LYS A 229 -6.70 2.01 17.29
N LYS A 230 -5.68 2.22 16.46
CA LYS A 230 -5.22 1.24 15.46
C LYS A 230 -4.69 -0.03 16.13
N ALA A 231 -3.84 0.11 17.16
CA ALA A 231 -3.29 -1.01 17.91
C ALA A 231 -4.40 -1.85 18.55
N TYR A 232 -5.37 -1.21 19.19
CA TYR A 232 -6.55 -1.86 19.76
C TYR A 232 -7.37 -2.62 18.71
N LYS A 233 -7.76 -1.95 17.61
CA LYS A 233 -8.57 -2.57 16.56
C LYS A 233 -7.85 -3.76 15.92
N ARG A 234 -6.57 -3.59 15.58
CA ARG A 234 -5.77 -4.64 14.94
C ARG A 234 -5.71 -5.90 15.80
N THR A 235 -5.34 -5.80 17.08
CA THR A 235 -5.24 -6.96 17.96
C THR A 235 -6.59 -7.59 18.23
N ALA A 236 -7.66 -6.79 18.40
CA ALA A 236 -9.01 -7.31 18.55
C ALA A 236 -9.47 -8.13 17.32
N SER A 237 -9.14 -7.67 16.11
CA SER A 237 -9.49 -8.39 14.87
C SER A 237 -8.68 -9.66 14.71
N THR A 238 -7.35 -9.61 14.92
CA THR A 238 -6.48 -10.80 14.83
C THR A 238 -6.98 -11.92 15.74
N VAL A 239 -7.27 -11.60 17.01
CA VAL A 239 -7.76 -12.60 17.96
C VAL A 239 -9.11 -13.21 17.52
N ARG A 240 -10.01 -12.42 16.93
CA ARG A 240 -11.29 -12.95 16.43
C ARG A 240 -11.14 -13.94 15.29
N ILE A 241 -10.17 -13.71 14.42
CA ILE A 241 -9.86 -14.62 13.30
C ILE A 241 -9.27 -15.92 13.86
N ASP A 242 -8.32 -15.81 14.80
CA ASP A 242 -7.64 -16.97 15.40
C ASP A 242 -8.57 -17.73 16.39
N ALA A 243 -9.53 -17.05 17.02
CA ALA A 243 -10.45 -17.64 17.99
C ALA A 243 -11.43 -18.65 17.37
N ALA A 244 -11.62 -18.65 16.04
CA ALA A 244 -12.35 -19.70 15.34
C ALA A 244 -11.71 -21.09 15.51
N ALA A 245 -10.41 -21.15 15.87
CA ALA A 245 -9.64 -22.36 16.09
C ALA A 245 -9.24 -22.61 17.56
N SER A 246 -9.60 -21.72 18.52
CA SER A 246 -9.05 -21.72 19.89
C SER A 246 -10.14 -21.87 20.96
N ARG A 247 -9.71 -22.33 22.16
CA ARG A 247 -10.60 -22.50 23.32
C ARG A 247 -11.25 -21.19 23.77
N PRO A 248 -12.55 -21.18 24.15
CA PRO A 248 -13.22 -19.98 24.64
C PRO A 248 -12.63 -19.52 25.99
N GLY A 249 -12.48 -18.21 26.14
CA GLY A 249 -12.07 -17.57 27.38
C GLY A 249 -10.87 -16.63 27.22
N VAL A 250 -10.77 -15.68 28.15
CA VAL A 250 -9.66 -14.71 28.16
C VAL A 250 -8.45 -15.33 28.86
N PRO A 251 -7.29 -15.43 28.19
CA PRO A 251 -6.07 -15.95 28.79
C PRO A 251 -5.61 -15.14 30.02
N ARG A 252 -5.25 -15.81 31.11
CA ARG A 252 -4.85 -15.15 32.36
C ARG A 252 -3.66 -14.19 32.24
N TYR A 253 -2.76 -14.45 31.31
CA TYR A 253 -1.59 -13.58 31.08
C TYR A 253 -1.99 -12.16 30.63
N LEU A 254 -3.16 -11.99 30.01
CA LEU A 254 -3.64 -10.69 29.53
C LEU A 254 -3.92 -9.72 30.67
N TYR A 255 -4.48 -10.18 31.79
CA TYR A 255 -4.71 -9.33 32.96
C TYR A 255 -3.38 -8.75 33.48
N ARG A 256 -2.36 -9.60 33.61
CA ARG A 256 -1.01 -9.16 34.01
C ARG A 256 -0.40 -8.21 33.00
N LYS A 257 -0.51 -8.52 31.70
CA LYS A 257 0.02 -7.71 30.59
C LYS A 257 -0.61 -6.30 30.58
N ILE A 258 -1.93 -6.20 30.75
CA ILE A 258 -2.65 -4.92 30.82
C ILE A 258 -2.19 -4.10 32.05
N ALA A 259 -2.14 -4.74 33.22
CA ALA A 259 -1.73 -4.08 34.46
C ALA A 259 -0.28 -3.59 34.38
N GLU A 260 0.64 -4.42 33.90
CA GLU A 260 2.07 -4.09 33.74
C GLU A 260 2.25 -2.92 32.74
N TYR A 261 1.66 -3.01 31.54
CA TYR A 261 1.81 -1.96 30.54
C TYR A 261 1.14 -0.66 30.97
N GLY A 262 -0.02 -0.74 31.63
CA GLY A 262 -0.71 0.41 32.19
C GLY A 262 0.12 1.12 33.27
N LEU A 263 0.69 0.34 34.22
CA LEU A 263 1.57 0.88 35.24
C LEU A 263 2.81 1.54 34.63
N LEU A 264 3.47 0.86 33.70
CA LEU A 264 4.64 1.41 33.00
C LEU A 264 4.31 2.66 32.19
N ALA A 265 3.10 2.76 31.62
CA ALA A 265 2.66 3.96 30.92
C ALA A 265 2.50 5.13 31.90
N LEU A 266 1.97 4.89 33.11
CA LEU A 266 1.74 5.90 34.14
C LEU A 266 3.04 6.36 34.82
N THR A 267 3.95 5.42 35.10
CA THR A 267 5.19 5.68 35.84
C THR A 267 6.36 6.11 34.97
N SER A 268 6.24 6.04 33.64
CA SER A 268 7.33 6.40 32.73
C SER A 268 7.52 7.92 32.64
N LEU A 269 8.68 8.41 33.04
CA LEU A 269 9.08 9.83 32.96
C LEU A 269 9.44 10.24 31.52
N GLY A 270 10.02 9.34 30.74
CA GLY A 270 10.41 9.62 29.34
C GLY A 270 9.24 9.56 28.36
N ARG A 271 9.08 10.59 27.51
CA ARG A 271 7.97 10.69 26.52
C ARG A 271 7.90 9.50 25.59
N ALA A 272 9.05 9.04 25.06
CA ALA A 272 9.09 7.87 24.14
C ALA A 272 8.63 6.60 24.85
N ARG A 273 9.13 6.32 26.06
CA ARG A 273 8.77 5.14 26.86
C ARG A 273 7.28 5.17 27.24
N ARG A 274 6.76 6.34 27.69
CA ARG A 274 5.34 6.51 28.01
C ARG A 274 4.45 6.25 26.81
N ARG A 275 4.77 6.84 25.66
CA ARG A 275 4.05 6.66 24.38
C ARG A 275 4.02 5.19 23.96
N PHE A 276 5.15 4.51 24.03
CA PHE A 276 5.29 3.09 23.72
C PHE A 276 4.34 2.23 24.57
N TYR A 277 4.34 2.43 25.89
CA TYR A 277 3.49 1.64 26.78
C TYR A 277 2.01 1.97 26.67
N LEU A 278 1.62 3.21 26.34
CA LEU A 278 0.24 3.55 26.04
C LEU A 278 -0.29 2.77 24.82
N VAL A 279 0.50 2.69 23.76
CA VAL A 279 0.13 1.90 22.55
C VAL A 279 0.09 0.40 22.87
N ARG A 280 1.04 -0.11 23.68
CA ARG A 280 1.04 -1.51 24.14
C ARG A 280 -0.16 -1.86 25.02
N THR A 281 -0.55 -0.95 25.91
CA THR A 281 -1.76 -1.10 26.74
C THR A 281 -3.01 -1.18 25.84
N ALA A 282 -3.12 -0.28 24.86
CA ALA A 282 -4.23 -0.29 23.92
C ALA A 282 -4.27 -1.61 23.09
N ALA A 283 -3.13 -2.12 22.67
CA ALA A 283 -3.05 -3.41 21.98
C ALA A 283 -3.50 -4.56 22.88
N ALA A 284 -3.05 -4.59 24.15
CA ALA A 284 -3.46 -5.63 25.11
C ALA A 284 -4.96 -5.58 25.44
N LEU A 285 -5.54 -4.38 25.54
CA LEU A 285 -6.98 -4.19 25.70
C LEU A 285 -7.75 -4.66 24.44
N GLY A 286 -7.21 -4.44 23.25
CA GLY A 286 -7.78 -4.95 22.01
C GLY A 286 -7.79 -6.48 21.96
N GLU A 287 -6.65 -7.10 22.32
CA GLU A 287 -6.52 -8.55 22.44
C GLU A 287 -7.54 -9.13 23.43
N PHE A 288 -7.68 -8.52 24.59
CA PHE A 288 -8.69 -8.86 25.59
C PHE A 288 -10.12 -8.77 25.03
N ALA A 289 -10.46 -7.64 24.39
CA ALA A 289 -11.78 -7.44 23.80
C ALA A 289 -12.08 -8.42 22.65
N GLY A 290 -11.05 -8.86 21.91
CA GLY A 290 -11.15 -9.90 20.90
C GLY A 290 -11.63 -11.24 21.48
N HIS A 291 -11.10 -11.63 22.64
CA HIS A 291 -11.52 -12.84 23.35
C HIS A 291 -12.93 -12.77 23.96
N LEU A 292 -13.44 -11.58 24.29
CA LEU A 292 -14.79 -11.39 24.83
C LEU A 292 -15.89 -11.46 23.76
N ARG A 293 -15.57 -11.22 22.51
CA ARG A 293 -16.53 -11.22 21.40
C ARG A 293 -16.24 -12.39 20.47
N PRO A 294 -16.86 -13.56 20.66
CA PRO A 294 -16.71 -14.66 19.73
C PRO A 294 -17.13 -14.21 18.31
N ALA A 295 -16.46 -14.74 17.29
CA ALA A 295 -16.82 -14.52 15.90
C ALA A 295 -18.31 -14.84 15.72
N GLY A 296 -19.10 -13.86 15.30
CA GLY A 296 -20.49 -14.09 14.93
C GLY A 296 -20.50 -15.18 13.87
N ARG A 297 -21.32 -16.24 14.08
CA ARG A 297 -21.58 -17.24 13.05
C ARG A 297 -22.02 -16.47 11.80
N ALA A 298 -21.25 -16.59 10.72
CA ALA A 298 -21.74 -16.19 9.41
C ALA A 298 -23.08 -16.90 9.22
N SER A 299 -24.15 -16.13 9.10
CA SER A 299 -25.47 -16.65 8.74
C SER A 299 -25.35 -17.20 7.33
N ASN A 300 -25.17 -18.51 7.20
CA ASN A 300 -25.44 -19.24 5.97
C ASN A 300 -26.96 -19.18 5.74
N SER A 301 -27.44 -18.06 5.20
CA SER A 301 -28.73 -18.02 4.53
C SER A 301 -28.48 -18.39 3.08
N HIS A 302 -28.46 -19.66 2.76
CA HIS A 302 -28.83 -20.11 1.44
C HIS A 302 -30.35 -19.89 1.28
N PRO A 303 -30.80 -19.14 0.29
CA PRO A 303 -32.19 -19.25 -0.14
C PRO A 303 -32.32 -20.56 -0.93
N ALA A 304 -33.34 -21.33 -0.58
CA ALA A 304 -33.82 -22.48 -1.32
C ALA A 304 -34.44 -22.06 -2.67
#